data_89a4e9ec9ca5b2fe1279830f159d2f24
#
_entry.id   89a4e9ec9ca5b2fe1279830f159d2f24
#
_cell.length_a   1.000
_cell.length_b   1.000
_cell.length_c   1.000
_cell.angle_alpha   90.00
_cell.angle_beta   90.00
_cell.angle_gamma   90.00
#
_symmetry.space_group_name_H-M   'P 1'
#
loop_
_entity.id
_entity.type
_entity.pdbx_description
1 polymer ?
#
loop_
_entity_poly.entity_id
_entity_poly.type
_entity_poly.pdbx_seq_one_letter_code
_entity_poly.pdbx_strand_id
1 'polypeptide(L)'
;MKNKGFLIAMIIFGTPFLVISLSTFWYYAGLGPKATVNYGTMINPPVDLGSLELELDYQPLNIDSMERKWMIIHFIDERCNEACLEAFYFSRQINTAIGREKDRVKRFYVASSNTNEKIKKLFQDETNLTPISAKNLDLLKQKMIEAGINPFVQP
;
A
#
# COMPACT_ATOMS: atom_id res chain seq x y z
N MET A 1 33.06 50.05 -17.82
CA MET A 1 31.74 49.41 -18.07
C MET A 1 31.83 47.94 -18.50
N LYS A 2 33.03 47.33 -18.62
CA LYS A 2 33.23 45.92 -19.11
C LYS A 2 32.77 44.86 -18.10
N ASN A 3 32.63 45.14 -16.83
CA ASN A 3 32.38 44.11 -15.80
C ASN A 3 30.90 43.82 -15.53
N LYS A 4 29.96 44.68 -15.98
CA LYS A 4 28.53 44.48 -15.71
C LYS A 4 27.95 43.25 -16.46
N GLY A 5 28.37 43.07 -17.73
CA GLY A 5 27.92 41.92 -18.50
C GLY A 5 28.42 40.58 -17.95
N PHE A 6 29.67 40.54 -17.51
CA PHE A 6 30.26 39.37 -16.86
C PHE A 6 29.56 39.05 -15.52
N LEU A 7 29.25 40.06 -14.74
CA LEU A 7 28.54 39.90 -13.46
C LEU A 7 27.12 39.33 -13.69
N ILE A 8 26.41 39.87 -14.67
CA ILE A 8 25.08 39.38 -15.04
C ILE A 8 25.13 37.92 -15.53
N ALA A 9 26.12 37.60 -16.37
CA ALA A 9 26.32 36.22 -16.83
C ALA A 9 26.61 35.25 -15.66
N MET A 10 27.47 35.66 -14.72
CA MET A 10 27.76 34.87 -13.52
C MET A 10 26.53 34.65 -12.62
N ILE A 11 25.66 35.65 -12.49
CA ILE A 11 24.40 35.49 -11.73
C ILE A 11 23.47 34.53 -12.45
N ILE A 12 23.27 34.70 -13.75
CA ILE A 12 22.35 33.84 -14.52
C ILE A 12 22.80 32.39 -14.47
N PHE A 13 24.08 32.11 -14.70
CA PHE A 13 24.58 30.74 -14.70
C PHE A 13 24.85 30.18 -13.29
N GLY A 14 25.23 31.01 -12.35
CA GLY A 14 25.54 30.60 -10.98
C GLY A 14 24.30 30.26 -10.15
N THR A 15 23.18 30.98 -10.38
CA THR A 15 21.95 30.76 -9.60
C THR A 15 21.44 29.32 -9.67
N PRO A 16 21.30 28.65 -10.81
CA PRO A 16 20.84 27.26 -10.87
C PRO A 16 21.76 26.30 -10.12
N PHE A 17 23.07 26.46 -10.25
CA PHE A 17 24.04 25.64 -9.53
C PHE A 17 23.92 25.81 -8.02
N LEU A 18 23.77 27.05 -7.56
CA LEU A 18 23.60 27.35 -6.14
C LEU A 18 22.33 26.74 -5.58
N VAL A 19 21.20 26.87 -6.29
CA VAL A 19 19.91 26.30 -5.87
C VAL A 19 19.98 24.77 -5.81
N ILE A 20 20.54 24.11 -6.83
CA ILE A 20 20.68 22.65 -6.86
C ILE A 20 21.60 22.19 -5.72
N SER A 21 22.76 22.84 -5.53
CA SER A 21 23.71 22.47 -4.48
C SER A 21 23.11 22.65 -3.09
N LEU A 22 22.40 23.75 -2.86
CA LEU A 22 21.77 24.04 -1.58
C LEU A 22 20.62 23.05 -1.30
N SER A 23 19.80 22.78 -2.30
CA SER A 23 18.69 21.79 -2.20
C SER A 23 19.22 20.39 -1.90
N THR A 24 20.26 19.97 -2.61
CA THR A 24 20.90 18.67 -2.41
C THR A 24 21.51 18.56 -1.02
N PHE A 25 22.22 19.60 -0.58
CA PHE A 25 22.77 19.67 0.78
C PHE A 25 21.66 19.55 1.84
N TRP A 26 20.56 20.31 1.66
CA TRP A 26 19.42 20.29 2.58
C TRP A 26 18.77 18.91 2.68
N TYR A 27 18.65 18.22 1.54
CA TYR A 27 18.12 16.87 1.48
C TYR A 27 19.00 15.87 2.24
N TYR A 28 20.32 15.85 1.96
CA TYR A 28 21.25 14.94 2.63
C TYR A 28 21.50 15.29 4.11
N ALA A 29 21.38 16.54 4.49
CA ALA A 29 21.43 16.95 5.89
C ALA A 29 20.19 16.54 6.69
N GLY A 30 19.19 15.91 6.06
CA GLY A 30 17.96 15.48 6.72
C GLY A 30 17.04 16.62 7.16
N LEU A 31 17.28 17.84 6.66
CA LEU A 31 16.48 19.03 6.95
C LEU A 31 15.29 19.18 5.99
N GLY A 32 15.12 18.24 5.06
CA GLY A 32 13.98 18.21 4.14
C GLY A 32 12.65 18.01 4.85
N PRO A 33 11.53 18.32 4.19
CA PRO A 33 10.20 18.09 4.73
C PRO A 33 9.99 16.61 5.03
N LYS A 34 9.77 16.28 6.30
CA LYS A 34 9.48 14.90 6.76
C LYS A 34 7.99 14.56 6.64
N ALA A 35 7.18 15.51 6.22
CA ALA A 35 5.76 15.30 6.05
C ALA A 35 5.52 14.42 4.81
N THR A 36 5.06 13.19 5.03
CA THR A 36 4.53 12.34 3.98
C THR A 36 3.02 12.59 3.87
N VAL A 37 2.53 12.76 2.66
CA VAL A 37 1.09 12.94 2.37
C VAL A 37 0.42 11.55 2.21
N ASN A 38 0.79 10.61 3.06
CA ASN A 38 0.21 9.26 3.01
C ASN A 38 -1.04 9.24 3.88
N TYR A 39 -2.15 8.79 3.31
CA TYR A 39 -3.39 8.55 4.05
C TYR A 39 -3.38 7.25 4.86
N GLY A 40 -2.34 6.44 4.74
CA GLY A 40 -2.18 5.18 5.46
C GLY A 40 -0.99 5.19 6.41
N THR A 41 -0.97 4.23 7.33
CA THR A 41 0.16 3.99 8.23
C THR A 41 1.09 2.96 7.61
N MET A 42 2.37 3.31 7.47
CA MET A 42 3.37 2.36 7.00
C MET A 42 3.75 1.40 8.13
N ILE A 43 3.66 0.10 7.85
CA ILE A 43 4.04 -0.93 8.80
C ILE A 43 5.57 -1.02 8.86
N ASN A 44 6.13 -0.76 10.03
CA ASN A 44 7.57 -0.86 10.25
C ASN A 44 7.83 -1.60 11.58
N PRO A 45 8.50 -2.76 11.58
CA PRO A 45 9.08 -3.44 10.43
C PRO A 45 8.03 -4.02 9.46
N PRO A 46 8.38 -4.19 8.18
CA PRO A 46 7.46 -4.79 7.21
C PRO A 46 7.15 -6.24 7.58
N VAL A 47 5.91 -6.65 7.35
CA VAL A 47 5.47 -8.02 7.58
C VAL A 47 5.82 -8.86 6.36
N ASP A 48 6.57 -9.94 6.57
CA ASP A 48 6.85 -10.91 5.53
C ASP A 48 5.62 -11.78 5.25
N LEU A 49 5.03 -11.61 4.07
CA LEU A 49 3.86 -12.37 3.63
C LEU A 49 4.19 -13.87 3.43
N GLY A 50 5.43 -14.22 3.12
CA GLY A 50 5.86 -15.62 3.00
C GLY A 50 5.68 -16.40 4.30
N SER A 51 5.87 -15.74 5.45
CA SER A 51 5.71 -16.36 6.77
C SER A 51 4.25 -16.65 7.16
N LEU A 52 3.28 -16.16 6.39
CA LEU A 52 1.85 -16.28 6.71
C LEU A 52 1.20 -17.54 6.12
N GLU A 53 1.93 -18.30 5.32
CA GLU A 53 1.41 -19.50 4.65
C GLU A 53 0.04 -19.23 4.02
N LEU A 54 -0.01 -18.24 3.13
CA LEU A 54 -1.23 -17.90 2.42
C LEU A 54 -1.57 -18.99 1.42
N GLU A 55 -2.86 -19.36 1.35
CA GLU A 55 -3.38 -20.37 0.44
C GLU A 55 -4.48 -19.79 -0.44
N LEU A 56 -4.44 -20.19 -1.70
CA LEU A 56 -5.47 -19.94 -2.69
C LEU A 56 -6.02 -21.30 -3.15
N ASP A 57 -7.31 -21.53 -2.98
CA ASP A 57 -7.96 -22.80 -3.36
C ASP A 57 -7.24 -24.04 -2.80
N TYR A 58 -6.86 -23.99 -1.51
CA TYR A 58 -6.11 -25.05 -0.80
C TYR A 58 -4.70 -25.32 -1.35
N GLN A 59 -4.19 -24.46 -2.22
CA GLN A 59 -2.82 -24.49 -2.69
C GLN A 59 -2.01 -23.32 -2.12
N PRO A 60 -0.73 -23.53 -1.80
CA PRO A 60 0.10 -22.45 -1.34
C PRO A 60 0.11 -21.29 -2.36
N LEU A 61 -0.16 -20.09 -1.90
CA LEU A 61 -0.07 -18.91 -2.76
C LEU A 61 1.40 -18.69 -3.14
N ASN A 62 1.69 -18.85 -4.42
CA ASN A 62 3.04 -18.57 -4.91
C ASN A 62 3.26 -17.06 -4.99
N ILE A 63 3.88 -16.49 -3.95
CA ILE A 63 4.18 -15.05 -3.86
C ILE A 63 5.16 -14.63 -4.95
N ASP A 64 6.08 -15.51 -5.37
CA ASP A 64 7.03 -15.20 -6.46
C ASP A 64 6.30 -14.96 -7.79
N SER A 65 5.16 -15.62 -8.01
CA SER A 65 4.30 -15.36 -9.18
C SER A 65 3.65 -13.97 -9.15
N MET A 66 3.62 -13.32 -7.99
CA MET A 66 3.13 -11.96 -7.77
C MET A 66 4.23 -10.90 -7.90
N GLU A 67 5.43 -11.29 -8.33
CA GLU A 67 6.53 -10.36 -8.55
C GLU A 67 6.09 -9.21 -9.47
N ARG A 68 6.41 -7.98 -9.08
CA ARG A 68 6.01 -6.74 -9.77
C ARG A 68 4.51 -6.45 -9.77
N LYS A 69 3.73 -7.09 -8.90
CA LYS A 69 2.31 -6.79 -8.71
C LYS A 69 2.06 -6.21 -7.33
N TRP A 70 1.10 -5.32 -7.26
CA TRP A 70 0.59 -4.80 -6.00
C TRP A 70 -0.54 -5.70 -5.51
N MET A 71 -0.53 -5.98 -4.23
CA MET A 71 -1.58 -6.76 -3.59
C MET A 71 -2.37 -5.85 -2.64
N ILE A 72 -3.68 -5.77 -2.84
CA ILE A 72 -4.61 -5.17 -1.89
C ILE A 72 -5.26 -6.32 -1.13
N ILE A 73 -5.02 -6.40 0.16
CA ILE A 73 -5.55 -7.48 1.00
C ILE A 73 -6.55 -6.87 1.98
N HIS A 74 -7.80 -7.32 1.91
CA HIS A 74 -8.87 -6.95 2.84
C HIS A 74 -9.00 -8.02 3.91
N PHE A 75 -9.01 -7.62 5.17
CA PHE A 75 -9.30 -8.51 6.29
C PHE A 75 -10.75 -8.35 6.68
N ILE A 76 -11.49 -9.46 6.65
CA ILE A 76 -12.92 -9.49 6.97
C ILE A 76 -13.08 -10.16 8.33
N ASP A 77 -13.62 -9.42 9.28
CA ASP A 77 -14.05 -9.95 10.57
C ASP A 77 -15.41 -10.64 10.45
N GLU A 78 -15.92 -11.16 11.59
CA GLU A 78 -17.22 -11.85 11.68
C GLU A 78 -18.37 -11.05 11.06
N ARG A 79 -18.31 -9.73 11.17
CA ARG A 79 -19.30 -8.78 10.63
C ARG A 79 -18.62 -7.72 9.79
N CYS A 80 -18.80 -7.82 8.48
CA CYS A 80 -18.42 -6.72 7.60
C CYS A 80 -19.42 -5.56 7.82
N ASN A 81 -18.98 -4.53 8.53
CA ASN A 81 -19.76 -3.32 8.77
C ASN A 81 -19.76 -2.40 7.54
N GLU A 82 -20.39 -1.24 7.65
CA GLU A 82 -20.47 -0.26 6.57
C GLU A 82 -19.10 0.19 6.07
N ALA A 83 -18.16 0.46 6.98
CA ALA A 83 -16.78 0.82 6.63
C ALA A 83 -16.05 -0.29 5.87
N CYS A 84 -16.28 -1.56 6.23
CA CYS A 84 -15.76 -2.70 5.50
C CYS A 84 -16.31 -2.72 4.05
N LEU A 85 -17.61 -2.55 3.86
CA LEU A 85 -18.23 -2.51 2.52
C LEU A 85 -17.71 -1.33 1.71
N GLU A 86 -17.54 -0.18 2.33
CA GLU A 86 -16.98 1.02 1.71
C GLU A 86 -15.54 0.80 1.25
N ALA A 87 -14.69 0.13 2.05
CA ALA A 87 -13.33 -0.22 1.67
C ALA A 87 -13.29 -1.13 0.43
N PHE A 88 -14.19 -2.10 0.32
CA PHE A 88 -14.33 -2.93 -0.87
C PHE A 88 -14.77 -2.11 -2.08
N TYR A 89 -15.74 -1.22 -1.91
CA TYR A 89 -16.19 -0.31 -2.95
C TYR A 89 -15.04 0.55 -3.47
N PHE A 90 -14.29 1.22 -2.57
CA PHE A 90 -13.16 2.05 -2.97
C PHE A 90 -12.05 1.25 -3.66
N SER A 91 -11.69 0.09 -3.15
CA SER A 91 -10.65 -0.73 -3.79
C SER A 91 -11.06 -1.19 -5.19
N ARG A 92 -12.35 -1.44 -5.42
CA ARG A 92 -12.88 -1.71 -6.75
C ARG A 92 -12.80 -0.49 -7.67
N GLN A 93 -13.17 0.69 -7.16
CA GLN A 93 -13.05 1.94 -7.93
C GLN A 93 -11.60 2.24 -8.29
N ILE A 94 -10.66 2.07 -7.36
CA ILE A 94 -9.22 2.23 -7.59
C ILE A 94 -8.76 1.27 -8.69
N ASN A 95 -9.12 0.00 -8.60
CA ASN A 95 -8.74 -0.99 -9.62
C ASN A 95 -9.29 -0.64 -11.01
N THR A 96 -10.51 -0.09 -11.08
CA THR A 96 -11.10 0.38 -12.33
C THR A 96 -10.38 1.63 -12.85
N ALA A 97 -10.07 2.58 -11.98
CA ALA A 97 -9.40 3.83 -12.34
C ALA A 97 -7.97 3.65 -12.86
N ILE A 98 -7.27 2.59 -12.43
CA ILE A 98 -5.93 2.24 -12.93
C ILE A 98 -5.94 1.91 -14.42
N GLY A 99 -7.07 1.50 -14.98
CA GLY A 99 -7.25 1.29 -16.41
C GLY A 99 -6.37 0.18 -16.98
N ARG A 100 -5.46 0.51 -17.89
CA ARG A 100 -4.59 -0.48 -18.56
C ARG A 100 -3.65 -1.24 -17.64
N GLU A 101 -3.26 -0.65 -16.51
CA GLU A 101 -2.35 -1.26 -15.54
C GLU A 101 -3.08 -2.11 -14.46
N LYS A 102 -4.40 -2.31 -14.60
CA LYS A 102 -5.22 -3.07 -13.63
C LYS A 102 -4.69 -4.49 -13.35
N ASP A 103 -4.02 -5.11 -14.32
CA ASP A 103 -3.46 -6.46 -14.16
C ASP A 103 -2.26 -6.50 -13.23
N ARG A 104 -1.66 -5.33 -12.94
CA ARG A 104 -0.58 -5.18 -11.95
C ARG A 104 -1.09 -5.07 -10.52
N VAL A 105 -2.40 -4.89 -10.34
CA VAL A 105 -3.02 -4.81 -9.01
C VAL A 105 -3.95 -6.01 -8.83
N LYS A 106 -3.68 -6.82 -7.83
CA LYS A 106 -4.50 -7.96 -7.44
C LYS A 106 -5.19 -7.67 -6.12
N ARG A 107 -6.49 -7.98 -6.06
CA ARG A 107 -7.32 -7.78 -4.88
C ARG A 107 -7.61 -9.12 -4.24
N PHE A 108 -7.34 -9.22 -2.96
CA PHE A 108 -7.58 -10.42 -2.17
C PHE A 108 -8.40 -10.08 -0.93
N TYR A 109 -9.09 -11.07 -0.41
CA TYR A 109 -9.66 -10.97 0.93
C TYR A 109 -9.36 -12.21 1.76
N VAL A 110 -9.09 -11.98 3.05
CA VAL A 110 -8.93 -13.01 4.07
C VAL A 110 -10.15 -12.96 4.96
N ALA A 111 -10.93 -14.02 4.96
CA ALA A 111 -12.10 -14.15 5.83
C ALA A 111 -11.73 -14.93 7.08
N SER A 112 -12.22 -14.49 8.24
CA SER A 112 -12.16 -15.31 9.45
C SER A 112 -13.00 -16.58 9.29
N SER A 113 -12.65 -17.66 10.00
CA SER A 113 -13.43 -18.89 10.02
C SER A 113 -14.90 -18.67 10.42
N ASN A 114 -15.17 -17.66 11.23
CA ASN A 114 -16.50 -17.28 11.72
C ASN A 114 -17.22 -16.27 10.81
N THR A 115 -16.64 -15.91 9.66
CA THR A 115 -17.27 -14.95 8.75
C THR A 115 -18.58 -15.49 8.22
N ASN A 116 -19.64 -14.66 8.26
CA ASN A 116 -20.97 -15.03 7.85
C ASN A 116 -21.00 -15.47 6.37
N GLU A 117 -21.64 -16.60 6.08
CA GLU A 117 -21.79 -17.15 4.73
C GLU A 117 -22.44 -16.17 3.73
N LYS A 118 -23.30 -15.27 4.22
CA LYS A 118 -23.89 -14.22 3.36
C LYS A 118 -22.83 -13.24 2.86
N ILE A 119 -21.85 -12.92 3.71
CA ILE A 119 -20.75 -12.04 3.36
C ILE A 119 -19.83 -12.72 2.36
N LYS A 120 -19.52 -14.00 2.57
CA LYS A 120 -18.72 -14.79 1.62
C LYS A 120 -19.38 -14.83 0.24
N LYS A 121 -20.70 -15.05 0.18
CA LYS A 121 -21.45 -15.04 -1.08
C LYS A 121 -21.43 -13.67 -1.75
N LEU A 122 -21.55 -12.59 -0.99
CA LEU A 122 -21.52 -11.22 -1.54
C LEU A 122 -20.21 -10.95 -2.29
N PHE A 123 -19.09 -11.47 -1.80
CA PHE A 123 -17.77 -11.26 -2.40
C PHE A 123 -17.38 -12.31 -3.46
N GLN A 124 -18.04 -13.47 -3.51
CA GLN A 124 -17.81 -14.46 -4.56
C GLN A 124 -18.18 -13.98 -5.96
N ASP A 125 -19.17 -13.10 -6.04
CA ASP A 125 -19.64 -12.52 -7.31
C ASP A 125 -18.85 -11.28 -7.73
N GLU A 126 -17.92 -10.81 -6.88
CA GLU A 126 -17.09 -9.63 -7.20
C GLU A 126 -15.96 -10.00 -8.18
N THR A 127 -16.00 -9.40 -9.35
CA THR A 127 -14.92 -9.54 -10.34
C THR A 127 -13.59 -8.99 -9.81
N ASN A 128 -12.51 -9.74 -10.01
CA ASN A 128 -11.15 -9.39 -9.58
C ASN A 128 -10.93 -9.32 -8.05
N LEU A 129 -11.75 -10.02 -7.28
CA LEU A 129 -11.56 -10.20 -5.85
C LEU A 129 -11.40 -11.70 -5.55
N THR A 130 -10.25 -12.09 -5.05
CA THR A 130 -9.89 -13.51 -4.88
C THR A 130 -9.86 -13.86 -3.39
N PRO A 131 -10.57 -14.90 -2.95
CA PRO A 131 -10.46 -15.38 -1.58
C PRO A 131 -9.10 -16.04 -1.34
N ILE A 132 -8.48 -15.70 -0.22
CA ILE A 132 -7.29 -16.39 0.28
C ILE A 132 -7.51 -16.80 1.73
N SER A 133 -6.96 -17.91 2.12
CA SER A 133 -6.89 -18.34 3.51
C SER A 133 -5.47 -18.15 4.06
N ALA A 134 -5.37 -17.86 5.34
CA ALA A 134 -4.10 -17.80 6.04
C ALA A 134 -4.11 -18.85 7.14
N LYS A 135 -3.21 -19.82 7.09
CA LYS A 135 -3.08 -20.84 8.15
C LYS A 135 -2.74 -20.22 9.48
N ASN A 136 -1.89 -19.21 9.46
CA ASN A 136 -1.41 -18.52 10.65
C ASN A 136 -2.05 -17.13 10.78
N LEU A 137 -3.39 -17.06 10.70
CA LEU A 137 -4.12 -15.80 10.81
C LEU A 137 -3.85 -15.07 12.14
N ASP A 138 -3.70 -15.82 13.24
CA ASP A 138 -3.41 -15.24 14.54
C ASP A 138 -1.99 -14.66 14.62
N LEU A 139 -1.02 -15.30 13.96
CA LEU A 139 0.32 -14.75 13.82
C LEU A 139 0.32 -13.44 13.02
N LEU A 140 -0.47 -13.37 11.95
CA LEU A 140 -0.66 -12.15 11.18
C LEU A 140 -1.27 -11.05 12.04
N LYS A 141 -2.34 -11.34 12.77
CA LYS A 141 -2.97 -10.41 13.70
C LYS A 141 -1.96 -9.86 14.71
N GLN A 142 -1.21 -10.77 15.33
CA GLN A 142 -0.20 -10.38 16.32
C GLN A 142 0.86 -9.46 15.72
N LYS A 143 1.43 -9.81 14.58
CA LYS A 143 2.45 -8.98 13.89
C LYS A 143 1.91 -7.60 13.49
N MET A 144 0.67 -7.51 13.05
CA MET A 144 0.05 -6.22 12.71
C MET A 144 -0.20 -5.37 13.96
N ILE A 145 -0.66 -5.99 15.05
CA ILE A 145 -0.85 -5.32 16.34
C ILE A 145 0.50 -4.82 16.91
N GLU A 146 1.55 -5.63 16.84
CA GLU A 146 2.93 -5.24 17.23
C GLU A 146 3.43 -4.06 16.40
N ALA A 147 3.04 -3.97 15.13
CA ALA A 147 3.30 -2.83 14.25
C ALA A 147 2.37 -1.63 14.50
N GLY A 148 1.50 -1.69 15.51
CA GLY A 148 0.57 -0.60 15.86
C GLY A 148 -0.68 -0.53 15.00
N ILE A 149 -0.97 -1.57 14.22
CA ILE A 149 -2.13 -1.62 13.33
C ILE A 149 -3.07 -2.73 13.77
N ASN A 150 -4.33 -2.38 14.02
CA ASN A 150 -5.36 -3.39 14.19
C ASN A 150 -6.06 -3.65 12.85
N PRO A 151 -5.83 -4.81 12.20
CA PRO A 151 -6.35 -5.08 10.87
C PRO A 151 -7.88 -5.19 10.81
N PHE A 152 -8.54 -5.34 11.97
CA PHE A 152 -9.99 -5.53 12.08
C PHE A 152 -10.73 -4.32 12.66
N VAL A 153 -10.01 -3.31 13.15
CA VAL A 153 -10.59 -2.04 13.59
C VAL A 153 -10.21 -1.00 12.56
N GLN A 154 -11.16 -0.67 11.72
CA GLN A 154 -11.01 0.47 10.80
C GLN A 154 -11.27 1.77 11.57
N PRO A 155 -10.56 2.85 11.22
CA PRO A 155 -10.77 4.16 11.80
C PRO A 155 -12.16 4.70 11.55
#